data_91bfa631f10a7279bc7906d6441b50d7
#
_entry.id   91bfa631f10a7279bc7906d6441b50d7
#
_cell.length_a   1.000
_cell.length_b   1.000
_cell.length_c   1.000
_cell.angle_alpha   90.00
_cell.angle_beta   90.00
_cell.angle_gamma   90.00
#
_symmetry.space_group_name_H-M   'P 1'
#
loop_
_entity.id
_entity.type
_entity.pdbx_description
1 polymer ?
#
loop_
_entity_poly.entity_id
_entity_poly.type
_entity_poly.pdbx_seq_one_letter_code
_entity_poly.pdbx_strand_id
1 'polypeptide(L)'
;MEVLVNNGKWDGLEEGTNTPIPGATPVNGNFTTELPQVGSTEVWEIINTTADAHPIHIHLIQFQLINRQMFNVTQYRQTYDSLFPGGLFKPGFGPPQPYNTPNAAGAVGGNPDVTSFLQDGINPPLPEEAGWKDVFKMFPGQVTRVAVRFTPQANPVGTTVAGTNYFSFDPTTGPGYVVHCHILDHEDNEMMRPYIPKR
;
A
#
# COMPACT_ATOMS: atom_id res chain seq x y z
N MET A 1 20.85 -2.55 0.31
CA MET A 1 19.73 -3.49 0.01
C MET A 1 18.55 -2.62 -0.39
N GLU A 2 17.97 -2.84 -1.53
CA GLU A 2 16.79 -2.10 -1.98
C GLU A 2 15.54 -2.82 -1.48
N VAL A 3 14.62 -2.09 -0.84
CA VAL A 3 13.34 -2.63 -0.35
C VAL A 3 12.22 -1.79 -0.98
N LEU A 4 11.36 -2.41 -1.78
CA LEU A 4 10.35 -1.72 -2.58
C LEU A 4 8.94 -1.97 -2.04
N VAL A 5 8.11 -0.94 -2.09
CA VAL A 5 6.65 -1.06 -1.91
C VAL A 5 6.02 -1.27 -3.28
N ASN A 6 5.23 -2.34 -3.45
CA ASN A 6 4.62 -2.72 -4.73
C ASN A 6 5.63 -2.81 -5.90
N ASN A 7 6.87 -3.22 -5.59
CA ASN A 7 7.94 -3.31 -6.57
C ASN A 7 8.18 -2.01 -7.37
N GLY A 8 7.80 -0.88 -6.82
CA GLY A 8 7.92 0.44 -7.46
C GLY A 8 8.86 1.36 -6.72
N LYS A 9 9.62 2.15 -7.47
CA LYS A 9 10.48 3.22 -6.96
C LYS A 9 9.70 4.50 -6.71
N TRP A 10 10.34 5.46 -6.05
CA TRP A 10 9.77 6.75 -5.69
C TRP A 10 9.15 7.50 -6.88
N ASP A 11 9.84 7.56 -8.00
CA ASP A 11 9.41 8.28 -9.20
C ASP A 11 8.27 7.59 -9.98
N GLY A 12 7.97 6.33 -9.66
CA GLY A 12 6.96 5.53 -10.35
C GLY A 12 7.32 5.14 -11.78
N LEU A 13 8.62 5.13 -12.11
CA LEU A 13 9.14 4.67 -13.38
C LEU A 13 9.70 3.24 -13.27
N GLU A 14 9.68 2.52 -14.39
CA GLU A 14 10.37 1.25 -14.51
C GLU A 14 11.89 1.46 -14.40
N GLU A 15 12.56 0.58 -13.69
CA GLU A 15 13.99 0.65 -13.41
C GLU A 15 14.83 0.94 -14.65
N GLY A 16 15.64 2.01 -14.58
CA GLY A 16 16.54 2.43 -15.64
C GLY A 16 15.88 2.92 -16.94
N THR A 17 14.59 3.26 -16.88
CA THR A 17 13.83 3.76 -18.03
C THR A 17 13.12 5.09 -17.71
N ASN A 18 12.45 5.66 -18.71
CA ASN A 18 11.50 6.77 -18.55
C ASN A 18 10.04 6.30 -18.72
N THR A 19 9.80 4.99 -18.60
CA THR A 19 8.47 4.40 -18.78
C THR A 19 7.76 4.34 -17.43
N PRO A 20 6.55 4.91 -17.29
CA PRO A 20 5.77 4.78 -16.07
C PRO A 20 5.42 3.31 -15.80
N ILE A 21 5.46 2.91 -14.52
CA ILE A 21 4.98 1.58 -14.13
C ILE A 21 3.50 1.43 -14.50
N PRO A 22 3.04 0.21 -14.88
CA PRO A 22 1.69 0.01 -15.38
C PRO A 22 0.59 0.44 -14.40
N GLY A 23 -0.29 1.33 -14.83
CA GLY A 23 -1.39 1.87 -14.02
C GLY A 23 -1.04 3.12 -13.21
N ALA A 24 0.18 3.64 -13.30
CA ALA A 24 0.56 4.89 -12.67
C ALA A 24 -0.04 6.11 -13.41
N THR A 25 -0.36 7.14 -12.66
CA THR A 25 -0.92 8.40 -13.15
C THR A 25 0.11 9.53 -12.94
N PRO A 26 0.37 10.39 -13.93
CA PRO A 26 1.29 11.51 -13.77
C PRO A 26 0.68 12.56 -12.82
N VAL A 27 1.37 12.86 -11.73
CA VAL A 27 0.97 13.87 -10.76
C VAL A 27 2.21 14.60 -10.25
N ASN A 28 2.24 15.94 -10.42
CA ASN A 28 3.30 16.83 -9.89
C ASN A 28 4.74 16.38 -10.25
N GLY A 29 4.93 15.84 -11.44
CA GLY A 29 6.25 15.44 -11.94
C GLY A 29 6.68 14.01 -11.59
N ASN A 30 5.89 13.29 -10.79
CA ASN A 30 6.05 11.87 -10.48
C ASN A 30 4.91 11.04 -11.07
N PHE A 31 5.07 9.72 -11.09
CA PHE A 31 4.03 8.78 -11.48
C PHE A 31 3.53 8.04 -10.24
N THR A 32 2.28 8.33 -9.85
CA THR A 32 1.65 7.85 -8.62
C THR A 32 0.62 6.78 -8.93
N THR A 33 0.63 5.71 -8.15
CA THR A 33 -0.32 4.60 -8.25
C THR A 33 -1.44 4.70 -7.22
N GLU A 34 -1.13 5.20 -6.02
CA GLU A 34 -2.05 5.31 -4.89
C GLU A 34 -2.82 6.63 -4.96
N LEU A 35 -4.07 6.57 -5.40
CA LEU A 35 -4.95 7.73 -5.59
C LEU A 35 -6.26 7.56 -4.77
N PRO A 36 -6.18 7.51 -3.44
CA PRO A 36 -7.36 7.35 -2.59
C PRO A 36 -8.31 8.55 -2.73
N GLN A 37 -9.59 8.32 -2.44
CA GLN A 37 -10.58 9.40 -2.53
C GLN A 37 -10.75 10.07 -1.16
N VAL A 38 -10.71 11.41 -1.10
CA VAL A 38 -11.00 12.14 0.16
C VAL A 38 -12.38 11.76 0.68
N GLY A 39 -12.54 11.69 2.00
CA GLY A 39 -13.79 11.28 2.65
C GLY A 39 -14.07 9.78 2.60
N SER A 40 -13.30 8.99 1.86
CA SER A 40 -13.46 7.53 1.79
C SER A 40 -12.83 6.82 2.99
N THR A 41 -13.22 5.57 3.16
CA THR A 41 -12.53 4.57 4.00
C THR A 41 -12.21 3.38 3.14
N GLU A 42 -10.95 2.96 3.14
CA GLU A 42 -10.45 1.83 2.37
C GLU A 42 -9.85 0.79 3.31
N VAL A 43 -9.89 -0.48 2.92
CA VAL A 43 -9.11 -1.54 3.57
C VAL A 43 -7.87 -1.77 2.73
N TRP A 44 -6.70 -1.49 3.32
CA TRP A 44 -5.43 -1.80 2.69
C TRP A 44 -4.92 -3.14 3.20
N GLU A 45 -4.60 -4.03 2.28
CA GLU A 45 -3.92 -5.29 2.54
C GLU A 45 -2.45 -5.15 2.18
N ILE A 46 -1.60 -5.18 3.19
CA ILE A 46 -0.16 -5.08 3.01
C ILE A 46 0.45 -6.47 3.20
N ILE A 47 1.03 -7.00 2.11
CA ILE A 47 1.54 -8.36 2.02
C ILE A 47 3.05 -8.33 2.19
N ASN A 48 3.57 -8.80 3.34
CA ASN A 48 5.00 -8.81 3.59
C ASN A 48 5.64 -10.11 3.13
N THR A 49 6.31 -10.05 1.98
CA THR A 49 7.09 -11.18 1.42
C THR A 49 8.55 -11.17 1.83
N THR A 50 9.01 -10.19 2.63
CA THR A 50 10.39 -10.07 3.10
C THR A 50 10.62 -10.89 4.38
N ALA A 51 11.87 -11.00 4.80
CA ALA A 51 12.26 -11.65 6.05
C ALA A 51 12.21 -10.71 7.26
N ASP A 52 12.02 -9.40 7.04
CA ASP A 52 12.07 -8.38 8.07
C ASP A 52 10.70 -7.87 8.46
N ALA A 53 10.57 -7.39 9.69
CA ALA A 53 9.42 -6.61 10.13
C ALA A 53 9.61 -5.15 9.74
N HIS A 54 8.54 -4.52 9.21
CA HIS A 54 8.58 -3.12 8.80
C HIS A 54 7.52 -2.31 9.54
N PRO A 55 7.88 -1.27 10.30
CA PRO A 55 6.94 -0.27 10.77
C PRO A 55 6.55 0.63 9.61
N ILE A 56 5.27 0.58 9.21
CA ILE A 56 4.74 1.37 8.09
C ILE A 56 4.00 2.58 8.62
N HIS A 57 4.40 3.76 8.15
CA HIS A 57 3.76 5.04 8.43
C HIS A 57 3.01 5.54 7.20
N ILE A 58 1.84 6.14 7.44
CA ILE A 58 1.02 6.77 6.40
C ILE A 58 0.78 8.21 6.82
N HIS A 59 1.30 9.16 6.04
CA HIS A 59 1.11 10.59 6.30
C HIS A 59 -0.36 11.02 6.18
N LEU A 60 -0.67 12.24 6.61
CA LEU A 60 -1.99 12.91 6.52
C LEU A 60 -3.05 12.32 7.42
N ILE A 61 -3.16 10.99 7.51
CA ILE A 61 -4.33 10.29 8.07
C ILE A 61 -3.96 9.39 9.25
N GLN A 62 -4.98 8.95 9.95
CA GLN A 62 -4.89 7.86 10.91
C GLN A 62 -5.75 6.68 10.45
N PHE A 63 -5.36 5.50 10.88
CA PHE A 63 -6.01 4.24 10.53
C PHE A 63 -6.27 3.39 11.77
N GLN A 64 -7.01 2.31 11.60
CA GLN A 64 -7.16 1.26 12.60
C GLN A 64 -6.68 -0.06 12.02
N LEU A 65 -5.83 -0.76 12.78
CA LEU A 65 -5.42 -2.12 12.44
C LEU A 65 -6.62 -3.05 12.60
N ILE A 66 -6.92 -3.83 11.57
CA ILE A 66 -8.03 -4.80 11.58
C ILE A 66 -7.53 -6.15 12.08
N ASN A 67 -6.54 -6.70 11.40
CA ASN A 67 -5.97 -8.00 11.74
C ASN A 67 -4.66 -8.27 10.99
N ARG A 68 -4.03 -9.39 11.35
CA ARG A 68 -2.94 -10.01 10.59
C ARG A 68 -3.25 -11.48 10.36
N GLN A 69 -2.75 -12.02 9.26
CA GLN A 69 -2.93 -13.43 8.94
C GLN A 69 -1.69 -13.96 8.21
N MET A 70 -1.24 -15.13 8.60
CA MET A 70 -0.15 -15.82 7.90
C MET A 70 -0.58 -16.24 6.50
N PHE A 71 0.38 -16.27 5.57
CA PHE A 71 0.16 -16.79 4.23
C PHE A 71 1.36 -17.61 3.75
N ASN A 72 1.17 -18.43 2.73
CA ASN A 72 2.23 -19.21 2.11
C ASN A 72 3.06 -18.31 1.18
N VAL A 73 4.12 -17.72 1.73
CA VAL A 73 5.03 -16.78 1.02
C VAL A 73 5.61 -17.42 -0.24
N THR A 74 6.06 -18.68 -0.15
CA THR A 74 6.72 -19.35 -1.27
C THR A 74 5.78 -19.50 -2.47
N GLN A 75 4.58 -20.01 -2.24
CA GLN A 75 3.60 -20.19 -3.31
C GLN A 75 3.10 -18.83 -3.85
N TYR A 76 2.88 -17.86 -2.96
CA TYR A 76 2.49 -16.51 -3.37
C TYR A 76 3.55 -15.89 -4.29
N ARG A 77 4.84 -15.94 -3.90
CA ARG A 77 5.93 -15.41 -4.72
C ARG A 77 6.08 -16.13 -6.05
N GLN A 78 5.94 -17.46 -6.08
CA GLN A 78 5.93 -18.21 -7.33
C GLN A 78 4.83 -17.73 -8.29
N THR A 79 3.62 -17.49 -7.76
CA THR A 79 2.51 -16.94 -8.56
C THR A 79 2.82 -15.51 -8.98
N TYR A 80 3.29 -14.67 -8.07
CA TYR A 80 3.66 -13.28 -8.34
C TYR A 80 4.70 -13.20 -9.47
N ASP A 81 5.78 -13.95 -9.36
CA ASP A 81 6.88 -13.96 -10.35
C ASP A 81 6.40 -14.46 -11.71
N SER A 82 5.51 -15.47 -11.75
CA SER A 82 4.99 -16.05 -12.99
C SER A 82 4.14 -15.08 -13.82
N LEU A 83 3.63 -14.03 -13.21
CA LEU A 83 2.84 -13.01 -13.90
C LEU A 83 3.68 -11.96 -14.62
N PHE A 84 4.99 -11.90 -14.37
CA PHE A 84 5.89 -11.06 -15.15
C PHE A 84 6.17 -11.65 -16.53
N PRO A 85 6.50 -10.83 -17.54
CA PRO A 85 6.88 -11.31 -18.86
C PRO A 85 7.99 -12.36 -18.80
N GLY A 86 7.74 -13.54 -19.35
CA GLY A 86 8.66 -14.67 -19.30
C GLY A 86 8.74 -15.37 -17.94
N GLY A 87 7.85 -15.06 -16.98
CA GLY A 87 7.84 -15.64 -15.63
C GLY A 87 9.04 -15.23 -14.76
N LEU A 88 9.67 -14.12 -15.09
CA LEU A 88 10.87 -13.63 -14.39
C LEU A 88 10.58 -12.32 -13.68
N PHE A 89 10.70 -12.35 -12.36
CA PHE A 89 10.60 -11.14 -11.53
C PHE A 89 11.61 -10.06 -11.96
N LYS A 90 11.13 -8.83 -12.08
CA LYS A 90 11.94 -7.64 -12.40
C LYS A 90 11.83 -6.62 -11.27
N PRO A 91 12.88 -6.44 -10.46
CA PRO A 91 12.89 -5.40 -9.43
C PRO A 91 12.72 -4.01 -10.03
N GLY A 92 11.92 -3.16 -9.39
CA GLY A 92 11.72 -1.77 -9.83
C GLY A 92 10.82 -1.57 -11.05
N PHE A 93 10.14 -2.61 -11.54
CA PHE A 93 9.23 -2.51 -12.69
C PHE A 93 7.74 -2.39 -12.30
N GLY A 94 7.47 -2.13 -11.03
CA GLY A 94 6.11 -2.10 -10.52
C GLY A 94 5.54 -3.51 -10.25
N PRO A 95 4.27 -3.61 -9.87
CA PRO A 95 3.58 -4.88 -9.68
C PRO A 95 3.39 -5.61 -11.02
N PRO A 96 3.16 -6.93 -11.02
CA PRO A 96 3.09 -7.73 -12.25
C PRO A 96 1.87 -7.42 -13.13
N GLN A 97 0.85 -6.80 -12.57
CA GLN A 97 -0.35 -6.35 -13.30
C GLN A 97 -0.52 -4.84 -13.20
N PRO A 98 -1.24 -4.19 -14.11
CA PRO A 98 -1.53 -2.76 -13.99
C PRO A 98 -2.21 -2.46 -12.64
N TYR A 99 -1.71 -1.46 -11.94
CA TYR A 99 -2.14 -1.12 -10.57
C TYR A 99 -3.66 -0.93 -10.43
N ASN A 100 -4.29 -0.32 -11.43
CA ASN A 100 -5.73 -0.01 -11.46
C ASN A 100 -6.61 -1.17 -11.97
N THR A 101 -6.05 -2.32 -12.28
CA THR A 101 -6.80 -3.51 -12.69
C THR A 101 -7.16 -4.34 -11.46
N PRO A 102 -8.46 -4.52 -11.14
CA PRO A 102 -8.87 -5.35 -10.02
C PRO A 102 -8.41 -6.81 -10.20
N ASN A 103 -7.89 -7.40 -9.12
CA ASN A 103 -7.60 -8.84 -9.07
C ASN A 103 -8.88 -9.68 -8.86
N ALA A 104 -8.75 -10.99 -8.68
CA ALA A 104 -9.88 -11.90 -8.50
C ALA A 104 -10.76 -11.58 -7.27
N ALA A 105 -10.19 -10.97 -6.23
CA ALA A 105 -10.92 -10.50 -5.05
C ALA A 105 -11.53 -9.09 -5.24
N GLY A 106 -11.31 -8.45 -6.40
CA GLY A 106 -11.75 -7.08 -6.68
C GLY A 106 -10.84 -6.00 -6.11
N ALA A 107 -9.70 -6.36 -5.52
CA ALA A 107 -8.74 -5.41 -5.00
C ALA A 107 -7.84 -4.88 -6.12
N VAL A 108 -7.56 -3.56 -6.10
CA VAL A 108 -6.55 -2.93 -6.95
C VAL A 108 -5.17 -3.00 -6.26
N GLY A 109 -4.12 -2.66 -7.00
CA GLY A 109 -2.75 -2.70 -6.48
C GLY A 109 -1.79 -3.49 -7.36
N GLY A 110 -2.29 -4.12 -8.44
CA GLY A 110 -1.48 -4.87 -9.41
C GLY A 110 -0.93 -6.19 -8.90
N ASN A 111 -1.33 -6.61 -7.69
CA ASN A 111 -0.88 -7.84 -7.04
C ASN A 111 -1.89 -8.99 -7.24
N PRO A 112 -1.44 -10.25 -7.33
CA PRO A 112 -2.36 -11.38 -7.31
C PRO A 112 -3.15 -11.43 -6.01
N ASP A 113 -4.37 -11.99 -6.08
CA ASP A 113 -5.20 -12.23 -4.91
C ASP A 113 -4.48 -13.15 -3.92
N VAL A 114 -4.33 -12.69 -2.68
CA VAL A 114 -3.65 -13.44 -1.62
C VAL A 114 -4.53 -14.48 -0.95
N THR A 115 -5.85 -14.45 -1.17
CA THR A 115 -6.85 -15.24 -0.44
C THR A 115 -6.55 -16.74 -0.50
N SER A 116 -6.16 -17.26 -1.66
CA SER A 116 -5.86 -18.69 -1.84
C SER A 116 -4.57 -19.15 -1.15
N PHE A 117 -3.75 -18.23 -0.67
CA PHE A 117 -2.48 -18.52 0.02
C PHE A 117 -2.58 -18.32 1.53
N LEU A 118 -3.70 -17.79 2.03
CA LEU A 118 -3.90 -17.54 3.45
C LEU A 118 -3.89 -18.86 4.23
N GLN A 119 -3.31 -18.80 5.43
CA GLN A 119 -3.28 -19.91 6.39
C GLN A 119 -4.29 -19.64 7.51
N ASP A 120 -4.65 -20.71 8.25
CA ASP A 120 -5.55 -20.59 9.38
C ASP A 120 -4.99 -19.68 10.49
N GLY A 121 -5.89 -19.06 11.24
CA GLY A 121 -5.55 -18.21 12.38
C GLY A 121 -5.43 -16.73 12.02
N ILE A 122 -6.54 -16.02 12.17
CA ILE A 122 -6.57 -14.55 12.10
C ILE A 122 -6.15 -14.00 13.46
N ASN A 123 -5.09 -13.16 13.47
CA ASN A 123 -4.58 -12.51 14.67
C ASN A 123 -5.17 -11.10 14.78
N PRO A 124 -5.91 -10.79 15.86
CA PRO A 124 -6.37 -9.43 16.12
C PRO A 124 -5.17 -8.50 16.41
N PRO A 125 -5.40 -7.16 16.41
CA PRO A 125 -4.40 -6.21 16.87
C PRO A 125 -3.91 -6.55 18.30
N LEU A 126 -2.62 -6.29 18.56
CA LEU A 126 -2.12 -6.32 19.92
C LEU A 126 -2.79 -5.23 20.77
N PRO A 127 -2.85 -5.36 22.11
CA PRO A 127 -3.49 -4.34 22.95
C PRO A 127 -3.00 -2.91 22.72
N GLU A 128 -1.69 -2.74 22.51
CA GLU A 128 -1.07 -1.44 22.22
C GLU A 128 -1.34 -0.93 20.81
N GLU A 129 -1.84 -1.78 19.92
CA GLU A 129 -2.20 -1.42 18.53
C GLU A 129 -3.70 -1.12 18.37
N ALA A 130 -4.48 -1.28 19.42
CA ALA A 130 -5.89 -0.95 19.41
C ALA A 130 -6.12 0.57 19.27
N GLY A 131 -7.20 0.96 18.58
CA GLY A 131 -7.55 2.36 18.35
C GLY A 131 -6.84 2.99 17.15
N TRP A 132 -6.83 4.32 17.13
CA TRP A 132 -6.25 5.10 16.03
C TRP A 132 -4.73 5.10 16.10
N LYS A 133 -4.10 4.82 14.96
CA LYS A 133 -2.65 4.74 14.77
C LYS A 133 -2.24 5.47 13.51
N ASP A 134 -0.98 5.86 13.44
CA ASP A 134 -0.29 6.38 12.26
C ASP A 134 0.90 5.51 11.83
N VAL A 135 1.28 4.54 12.67
CA VAL A 135 2.28 3.52 12.37
C VAL A 135 1.74 2.14 12.75
N PHE A 136 1.96 1.13 11.92
CA PHE A 136 1.69 -0.27 12.24
C PHE A 136 2.87 -1.17 11.88
N LYS A 137 3.01 -2.27 12.62
CA LYS A 137 4.05 -3.28 12.37
C LYS A 137 3.57 -4.28 11.31
N MET A 138 4.33 -4.40 10.24
CA MET A 138 4.12 -5.39 9.18
C MET A 138 5.12 -6.53 9.38
N PHE A 139 4.64 -7.68 9.89
CA PHE A 139 5.50 -8.82 10.22
C PHE A 139 5.80 -9.71 9.00
N PRO A 140 6.97 -10.39 8.97
CA PRO A 140 7.33 -11.32 7.91
C PRO A 140 6.28 -12.42 7.70
N GLY A 141 5.96 -12.72 6.46
CA GLY A 141 5.03 -13.79 6.10
C GLY A 141 3.59 -13.57 6.50
N GLN A 142 3.21 -12.33 6.77
CA GLN A 142 1.84 -11.96 7.13
C GLN A 142 1.24 -10.96 6.16
N VAL A 143 -0.05 -11.07 5.97
CA VAL A 143 -0.91 -10.01 5.43
C VAL A 143 -1.39 -9.18 6.61
N THR A 144 -1.14 -7.89 6.58
CA THR A 144 -1.63 -6.92 7.56
C THR A 144 -2.75 -6.10 6.93
N ARG A 145 -3.93 -6.09 7.56
CA ARG A 145 -5.09 -5.32 7.08
C ARG A 145 -5.35 -4.13 7.97
N VAL A 146 -5.45 -2.96 7.36
CA VAL A 146 -5.71 -1.69 8.03
C VAL A 146 -6.90 -0.97 7.40
N ALA A 147 -7.78 -0.40 8.22
CA ALA A 147 -8.85 0.48 7.77
C ALA A 147 -8.31 1.92 7.71
N VAL A 148 -8.01 2.39 6.52
CA VAL A 148 -7.44 3.71 6.24
C VAL A 148 -8.56 4.69 5.95
N ARG A 149 -8.59 5.83 6.66
CA ARG A 149 -9.63 6.84 6.48
C ARG A 149 -9.04 8.15 5.97
N PHE A 150 -9.46 8.57 4.78
CA PHE A 150 -9.01 9.81 4.15
C PHE A 150 -9.84 11.02 4.60
N THR A 151 -9.96 11.17 5.93
CA THR A 151 -10.70 12.24 6.61
C THR A 151 -10.10 12.45 8.00
N PRO A 152 -10.21 13.65 8.61
CA PRO A 152 -9.80 13.87 9.99
C PRO A 152 -10.48 12.92 10.97
N GLN A 153 -9.76 12.47 11.98
CA GLN A 153 -10.26 11.56 13.02
C GLN A 153 -11.51 12.11 13.74
N ALA A 154 -11.63 13.43 13.87
CA ALA A 154 -12.76 14.09 14.53
C ALA A 154 -14.12 13.84 13.85
N ASN A 155 -14.13 13.44 12.57
CA ASN A 155 -15.37 13.07 11.89
C ASN A 155 -15.80 11.66 12.32
N PRO A 156 -17.04 11.47 12.81
CA PRO A 156 -17.52 10.17 13.23
C PRO A 156 -17.47 9.13 12.09
N VAL A 157 -17.24 7.87 12.43
CA VAL A 157 -17.27 6.77 11.46
C VAL A 157 -18.67 6.66 10.84
N GLY A 158 -18.73 6.50 9.51
CA GLY A 158 -19.99 6.37 8.77
C GLY A 158 -20.70 7.69 8.45
N THR A 159 -20.09 8.85 8.79
CA THR A 159 -20.69 10.16 8.49
C THR A 159 -20.05 10.88 7.31
N THR A 160 -18.99 10.32 6.74
CA THR A 160 -18.25 10.93 5.63
C THR A 160 -18.65 10.33 4.29
N VAL A 161 -18.59 11.14 3.24
CA VAL A 161 -18.95 10.77 1.87
C VAL A 161 -17.69 10.84 1.01
N ALA A 162 -17.41 9.79 0.28
CA ALA A 162 -16.29 9.73 -0.66
C ALA A 162 -16.39 10.86 -1.69
N GLY A 163 -15.27 11.52 -2.00
CA GLY A 163 -15.18 12.71 -2.84
C GLY A 163 -15.37 14.03 -2.10
N THR A 164 -15.77 14.01 -0.82
CA THR A 164 -15.95 15.23 -0.02
C THR A 164 -14.75 15.46 0.88
N ASN A 165 -14.17 16.65 0.79
CA ASN A 165 -13.07 17.06 1.65
C ASN A 165 -13.59 17.52 3.02
N TYR A 166 -13.07 16.92 4.09
CA TYR A 166 -13.36 17.24 5.49
C TYR A 166 -12.14 17.84 6.22
N PHE A 167 -10.98 17.93 5.57
CA PHE A 167 -9.82 18.64 6.13
C PHE A 167 -10.04 20.15 6.09
N SER A 168 -9.35 20.88 6.98
CA SER A 168 -9.36 22.35 7.00
C SER A 168 -8.59 22.99 5.84
N PHE A 169 -7.93 22.18 5.03
CA PHE A 169 -7.19 22.55 3.81
C PHE A 169 -7.57 21.57 2.69
N ASP A 170 -7.13 21.84 1.45
CA ASP A 170 -7.38 20.93 0.34
C ASP A 170 -6.20 19.95 0.18
N PRO A 171 -6.33 18.68 0.61
CA PRO A 171 -5.27 17.68 0.49
C PRO A 171 -5.06 17.17 -0.95
N THR A 172 -5.92 17.54 -1.88
CA THR A 172 -5.81 17.15 -3.30
C THR A 172 -4.91 18.08 -4.10
N THR A 173 -4.47 19.18 -3.48
CA THR A 173 -3.54 20.15 -4.07
C THR A 173 -2.16 20.03 -3.40
N GLY A 174 -1.10 20.23 -4.17
CA GLY A 174 0.26 20.18 -3.64
C GLY A 174 1.03 18.93 -4.04
N PRO A 175 2.18 18.68 -3.41
CA PRO A 175 3.11 17.62 -3.82
C PRO A 175 2.63 16.20 -3.48
N GLY A 176 1.57 16.06 -2.68
CA GLY A 176 1.10 14.77 -2.17
C GLY A 176 1.66 14.41 -0.80
N TYR A 177 1.46 13.17 -0.42
CA TYR A 177 1.85 12.57 0.86
C TYR A 177 2.63 11.29 0.60
N VAL A 178 3.16 10.67 1.65
CA VAL A 178 3.94 9.44 1.51
C VAL A 178 3.41 8.34 2.43
N VAL A 179 3.57 7.10 1.97
CA VAL A 179 3.53 5.88 2.77
C VAL A 179 4.93 5.28 2.73
N HIS A 180 5.49 4.99 3.89
CA HIS A 180 6.88 4.52 3.96
C HIS A 180 7.13 3.61 5.17
N CYS A 181 8.23 2.86 5.07
CA CYS A 181 8.80 2.16 6.21
C CYS A 181 9.53 3.16 7.11
N HIS A 182 9.38 3.05 8.43
CA HIS A 182 10.03 3.93 9.39
C HIS A 182 11.37 3.38 9.92
N ILE A 183 12.00 2.47 9.17
CA ILE A 183 13.41 2.07 9.33
C ILE A 183 14.20 2.91 8.34
N LEU A 184 15.09 3.79 8.84
CA LEU A 184 15.79 4.79 8.04
C LEU A 184 16.54 4.17 6.85
N ASP A 185 17.24 3.05 7.05
CA ASP A 185 17.96 2.35 5.99
C ASP A 185 17.03 1.81 4.88
N HIS A 186 15.76 1.54 5.20
CA HIS A 186 14.76 1.11 4.22
C HIS A 186 14.09 2.32 3.56
N GLU A 187 13.73 3.33 4.36
CA GLU A 187 13.11 4.57 3.92
C GLU A 187 13.97 5.26 2.88
N ASP A 188 15.26 5.45 3.17
CA ASP A 188 16.25 6.07 2.27
C ASP A 188 16.61 5.19 1.06
N ASN A 189 16.27 3.88 1.08
CA ASN A 189 16.51 2.94 0.00
C ASN A 189 15.20 2.45 -0.65
N GLU A 190 14.33 3.40 -0.99
CA GLU A 190 13.15 3.24 -1.83
C GLU A 190 11.93 2.56 -1.17
N MET A 191 11.95 2.23 0.14
CA MET A 191 10.73 1.73 0.80
C MET A 191 9.78 2.88 1.16
N MET A 192 9.51 3.70 0.17
CA MET A 192 8.66 4.88 0.22
C MET A 192 7.90 5.08 -1.10
N ARG A 193 6.59 5.35 -1.01
CA ARG A 193 5.77 5.66 -2.19
C ARG A 193 4.97 6.93 -1.97
N PRO A 194 4.90 7.81 -2.98
CA PRO A 194 3.97 8.93 -2.95
C PRO A 194 2.53 8.45 -3.09
N TYR A 195 1.60 9.15 -2.46
CA TYR A 195 0.19 9.01 -2.73
C TYR A 195 -0.50 10.38 -2.75
N ILE A 196 -1.58 10.50 -3.51
CA ILE A 196 -2.29 11.77 -3.68
C ILE A 196 -3.80 11.51 -3.56
N PRO A 197 -4.44 12.07 -2.52
CA PRO A 197 -5.88 12.03 -2.43
C PRO A 197 -6.52 12.76 -3.60
N LYS A 198 -7.65 12.24 -4.09
CA LYS A 198 -8.46 12.86 -5.16
C LYS A 198 -9.90 13.06 -4.69
N ARG A 199 -10.64 13.89 -5.38
CA ARG A 199 -12.09 14.07 -5.18
C ARG A 199 -12.91 12.98 -5.85
#